data_0cb6d3926e4bc0871bb95584000e54c9
#
_entry.id   0cb6d3926e4bc0871bb95584000e54c9
#
_cell.length_a   1.000
_cell.length_b   1.000
_cell.length_c   1.000
_cell.angle_alpha   90.00
_cell.angle_beta   90.00
_cell.angle_gamma   90.00
#
_symmetry.space_group_name_H-M   'P 1'
#
loop_
_entity.id
_entity.type
_entity.pdbx_description
1 polymer ?
#
loop_
_entity_poly.entity_id
_entity_poly.type
_entity_poly.pdbx_seq_one_letter_code
_entity_poly.pdbx_strand_id
1 'polypeptide(L)'
;MTKDESDPTGSDGGTDGGTDASAGHDVLPAQQPTSDKVYGRQASFLSRLSTGTGAFNILGPRKVYYLVSTALVVASILLIVFRGFNFGIDFAGGTTLQFQPNPGQDISTTEVAQVVTSATGVEPDSVQTVGTQIQVSSATLSVEQVVAAKGAINSAYAPESGVSNSAVSETWGSEISQRALIAVIVFLIAVAIFLWIRYEKRVAFGAVLSVVHDLIATAGVYSLSGFEVTPATVIGLLSILGFSLYDTVVVYDKVQENTKGLTSLTRRTYPEAANLAINQTLMRSINTSLIALLPVAGLLVAGVVILGSGTLKDLSLVMLIGMLIGAYSSVFLAVPVAVDLKLRDPLIKAHTARVLAKRKAEGLVVDADGDPIGRVPGVSPPSKKQRAGRTGGAASSAAASSGVVTATPSTPVQPLATSTLTPGAAPKPGAKPVRPRGGSRGGSSGGPAGGKGRPTGKRGR
;
A
#
# COMPACT_ATOMS: atom_id res chain seq x y z
N MET A 1 -19.95 -33.70 49.39
CA MET A 1 -20.35 -35.09 49.16
C MET A 1 -19.46 -35.53 48.02
N THR A 2 -18.31 -36.02 48.33
CA THR A 2 -17.85 -37.45 48.47
C THR A 2 -17.73 -38.05 47.06
N LYS A 3 -16.55 -38.34 46.66
CA LYS A 3 -15.58 -39.42 46.92
C LYS A 3 -15.33 -40.16 45.64
N ASP A 4 -14.22 -40.42 45.25
CA ASP A 4 -13.04 -41.24 45.54
C ASP A 4 -12.73 -42.07 44.30
N GLU A 5 -11.51 -41.99 43.86
CA GLU A 5 -10.38 -42.90 44.16
C GLU A 5 -10.42 -44.23 43.38
N SER A 6 -9.43 -44.52 42.53
CA SER A 6 -8.36 -45.46 42.85
C SER A 6 -7.55 -45.88 41.62
N ASP A 7 -6.28 -45.66 41.74
CA ASP A 7 -5.19 -46.43 41.10
C ASP A 7 -5.09 -47.81 41.75
N PRO A 8 -4.58 -48.84 41.11
CA PRO A 8 -3.21 -49.25 41.44
C PRO A 8 -2.37 -49.98 40.36
N THR A 9 -1.10 -49.62 40.26
CA THR A 9 0.14 -50.40 40.43
C THR A 9 0.29 -51.83 39.92
N GLY A 10 1.52 -52.09 39.44
CA GLY A 10 2.24 -53.38 39.45
C GLY A 10 3.05 -53.56 38.17
N SER A 11 4.29 -53.33 38.15
CA SER A 11 5.52 -53.97 38.60
C SER A 11 5.91 -55.23 37.78
N ASP A 12 7.11 -55.17 37.37
CA ASP A 12 8.27 -56.11 37.35
C ASP A 12 8.56 -56.73 36.00
N GLY A 13 9.80 -56.56 35.58
CA GLY A 13 10.95 -57.39 35.87
C GLY A 13 11.73 -57.70 34.62
N GLY A 14 12.99 -57.35 34.59
CA GLY A 14 14.06 -58.33 34.38
C GLY A 14 14.81 -58.34 33.05
N THR A 15 16.01 -57.83 33.10
CA THR A 15 17.33 -58.44 32.77
C THR A 15 17.81 -58.55 31.31
N ASP A 16 18.96 -57.88 31.17
CA ASP A 16 20.22 -58.26 30.55
C ASP A 16 20.34 -58.71 29.10
N GLY A 17 21.36 -58.11 28.49
CA GLY A 17 22.02 -58.63 27.30
C GLY A 17 22.67 -57.59 26.41
N GLY A 18 23.88 -57.13 26.75
CA GLY A 18 24.69 -56.30 25.89
C GLY A 18 25.12 -57.01 24.63
N THR A 19 25.28 -56.24 23.59
CA THR A 19 26.41 -56.44 22.62
C THR A 19 26.54 -55.16 21.75
N ASP A 20 27.76 -54.67 21.69
CA ASP A 20 28.28 -53.67 20.77
C ASP A 20 27.93 -53.98 19.33
N ALA A 21 27.39 -52.97 18.63
CA ALA A 21 27.52 -52.91 17.18
C ALA A 21 27.56 -51.45 16.71
N SER A 22 28.72 -51.03 16.31
CA SER A 22 28.98 -49.77 15.55
C SER A 22 28.02 -49.67 14.37
N ALA A 23 27.04 -48.78 14.44
CA ALA A 23 26.21 -48.44 13.32
C ALA A 23 26.79 -47.17 12.68
N GLY A 24 27.38 -47.33 11.50
CA GLY A 24 27.77 -46.27 10.62
C GLY A 24 26.55 -45.39 10.31
N HIS A 25 26.73 -44.08 10.50
CA HIS A 25 25.80 -43.10 10.01
C HIS A 25 25.85 -43.10 8.46
N ASP A 26 24.97 -43.87 7.85
CA ASP A 26 24.61 -43.67 6.46
C ASP A 26 23.93 -42.34 6.35
N VAL A 27 24.72 -41.33 5.98
CA VAL A 27 24.21 -40.05 5.50
C VAL A 27 23.53 -40.32 4.14
N LEU A 28 22.20 -40.50 4.20
CA LEU A 28 21.39 -40.55 3.00
C LEU A 28 21.68 -39.28 2.18
N PRO A 29 22.07 -39.39 0.90
CA PRO A 29 22.25 -38.21 0.05
C PRO A 29 20.93 -37.47 -0.01
N ALA A 30 20.96 -36.17 0.31
CA ALA A 30 19.84 -35.28 0.17
C ALA A 30 19.28 -35.44 -1.26
N GLN A 31 18.12 -36.06 -1.37
CA GLN A 31 17.40 -36.18 -2.63
C GLN A 31 17.10 -34.77 -3.11
N GLN A 32 17.85 -34.32 -4.09
CA GLN A 32 17.48 -33.14 -4.85
C GLN A 32 16.09 -33.41 -5.45
N PRO A 33 15.10 -32.54 -5.25
CA PRO A 33 13.79 -32.74 -5.81
C PRO A 33 13.95 -32.82 -7.35
N THR A 34 13.69 -33.99 -7.90
CA THR A 34 13.67 -34.22 -9.33
C THR A 34 12.64 -33.27 -9.94
N SER A 35 13.05 -32.54 -10.96
CA SER A 35 12.32 -31.49 -11.66
C SER A 35 10.95 -31.90 -12.22
N ASP A 36 10.59 -33.17 -12.16
CA ASP A 36 9.38 -33.72 -12.79
C ASP A 36 8.13 -33.69 -11.88
N LYS A 37 8.25 -33.29 -10.60
CA LYS A 37 7.12 -33.23 -9.65
C LYS A 37 6.49 -31.85 -9.46
N VAL A 38 6.99 -30.80 -10.12
CA VAL A 38 6.49 -29.42 -9.94
C VAL A 38 5.22 -29.13 -10.79
N TYR A 39 4.86 -30.00 -11.74
CA TYR A 39 3.72 -29.77 -12.64
C TYR A 39 2.41 -30.42 -12.19
N GLY A 40 2.30 -30.89 -10.96
CA GLY A 40 1.15 -31.62 -10.47
C GLY A 40 0.27 -30.84 -9.49
N ARG A 41 -0.94 -30.55 -9.86
CA ARG A 41 -2.07 -29.93 -9.17
C ARG A 41 -1.98 -28.41 -9.09
N GLN A 42 -2.75 -27.75 -9.90
CA GLN A 42 -3.09 -26.34 -9.69
C GLN A 42 -3.78 -26.23 -8.33
N ALA A 43 -3.13 -25.58 -7.38
CA ALA A 43 -3.74 -25.26 -6.10
C ALA A 43 -5.08 -24.54 -6.33
N SER A 44 -6.06 -24.71 -5.43
CA SER A 44 -7.36 -24.05 -5.55
C SER A 44 -7.17 -22.53 -5.63
N PHE A 45 -8.13 -21.82 -6.22
CA PHE A 45 -8.08 -20.36 -6.35
C PHE A 45 -7.76 -19.67 -5.00
N LEU A 46 -8.45 -20.07 -3.94
CA LEU A 46 -8.22 -19.53 -2.59
C LEU A 46 -6.82 -19.85 -2.05
N SER A 47 -6.31 -21.05 -2.28
CA SER A 47 -4.95 -21.41 -1.87
C SER A 47 -3.89 -20.61 -2.63
N ARG A 48 -4.09 -20.37 -3.93
CA ARG A 48 -3.20 -19.54 -4.75
C ARG A 48 -3.23 -18.07 -4.31
N LEU A 49 -4.39 -17.57 -3.92
CA LEU A 49 -4.58 -16.23 -3.40
C LEU A 49 -3.90 -16.07 -2.03
N SER A 50 -4.11 -17.01 -1.10
CA SER A 50 -3.57 -16.92 0.27
C SER A 50 -2.05 -17.11 0.36
N THR A 51 -1.45 -17.89 -0.54
CA THR A 51 0.00 -18.13 -0.56
C THR A 51 0.79 -17.09 -1.35
N GLY A 52 0.11 -16.15 -2.05
CA GLY A 52 0.77 -15.17 -2.91
C GLY A 52 1.50 -15.76 -4.12
N THR A 53 1.30 -17.06 -4.37
CA THR A 53 1.89 -17.80 -5.51
C THR A 53 0.90 -17.90 -6.67
N GLY A 54 -0.13 -17.05 -6.66
CA GLY A 54 -1.26 -17.13 -7.58
C GLY A 54 -0.92 -16.88 -9.03
N ALA A 55 0.17 -16.19 -9.31
CA ALA A 55 0.56 -15.75 -10.66
C ALA A 55 -0.59 -15.08 -11.43
N PHE A 56 -1.46 -14.33 -10.70
CA PHE A 56 -2.52 -13.56 -11.34
C PHE A 56 -1.91 -12.48 -12.21
N ASN A 57 -2.31 -12.43 -13.46
CA ASN A 57 -1.82 -11.40 -14.38
C ASN A 57 -2.55 -10.08 -14.16
N ILE A 58 -2.10 -9.32 -13.15
CA ILE A 58 -2.68 -8.03 -12.78
C ILE A 58 -2.15 -6.93 -13.70
N LEU A 59 -0.87 -6.97 -14.07
CA LEU A 59 -0.27 -5.96 -14.95
C LEU A 59 -0.56 -6.15 -16.45
N GLY A 60 -1.10 -7.30 -16.86
CA GLY A 60 -1.46 -7.55 -18.26
C GLY A 60 -2.56 -6.62 -18.78
N PRO A 61 -3.74 -6.59 -18.14
CA PRO A 61 -4.89 -5.79 -18.60
C PRO A 61 -4.85 -4.32 -18.14
N ARG A 62 -3.66 -3.75 -17.85
CA ARG A 62 -3.48 -2.37 -17.34
C ARG A 62 -4.21 -1.29 -18.15
N LYS A 63 -4.39 -1.48 -19.46
CA LYS A 63 -5.17 -0.55 -20.31
C LYS A 63 -6.62 -0.46 -19.88
N VAL A 64 -7.21 -1.59 -19.43
CA VAL A 64 -8.59 -1.63 -18.91
C VAL A 64 -8.67 -0.85 -17.60
N TYR A 65 -7.70 -1.01 -16.71
CA TYR A 65 -7.66 -0.25 -15.45
C TYR A 65 -7.52 1.25 -15.68
N TYR A 66 -6.67 1.66 -16.64
CA TYR A 66 -6.56 3.07 -17.01
C TYR A 66 -7.86 3.61 -17.60
N LEU A 67 -8.56 2.84 -18.46
CA LEU A 67 -9.85 3.22 -19.00
C LEU A 67 -10.89 3.40 -17.90
N VAL A 68 -11.00 2.43 -16.97
CA VAL A 68 -11.95 2.50 -15.86
C VAL A 68 -11.63 3.67 -14.93
N SER A 69 -10.37 3.85 -14.54
CA SER A 69 -9.95 4.97 -13.68
C SER A 69 -10.16 6.33 -14.37
N THR A 70 -9.85 6.43 -15.65
CA THR A 70 -10.09 7.67 -16.41
C THR A 70 -11.59 7.95 -16.55
N ALA A 71 -12.39 6.94 -16.86
CA ALA A 71 -13.85 7.08 -16.94
C ALA A 71 -14.46 7.51 -15.60
N LEU A 72 -13.97 6.92 -14.48
CA LEU A 72 -14.39 7.29 -13.14
C LEU A 72 -14.05 8.74 -12.80
N VAL A 73 -12.82 9.19 -13.10
CA VAL A 73 -12.38 10.57 -12.88
C VAL A 73 -13.18 11.56 -13.74
N VAL A 74 -13.36 11.26 -15.04
CA VAL A 74 -14.15 12.12 -15.93
C VAL A 74 -15.59 12.21 -15.46
N ALA A 75 -16.23 11.08 -15.14
CA ALA A 75 -17.59 11.06 -14.60
C ALA A 75 -17.68 11.86 -13.29
N SER A 76 -16.71 11.72 -12.39
CA SER A 76 -16.64 12.48 -11.15
C SER A 76 -16.53 13.98 -11.37
N ILE A 77 -15.67 14.41 -12.29
CA ILE A 77 -15.52 15.83 -12.64
C ILE A 77 -16.82 16.38 -13.25
N LEU A 78 -17.46 15.60 -14.14
CA LEU A 78 -18.74 16.01 -14.73
C LEU A 78 -19.83 16.14 -13.65
N LEU A 79 -19.92 15.18 -12.72
CA LEU A 79 -20.85 15.25 -11.60
C LEU A 79 -20.59 16.49 -10.72
N ILE A 80 -19.34 16.77 -10.40
CA ILE A 80 -18.97 17.94 -9.59
C ILE A 80 -19.35 19.25 -10.31
N VAL A 81 -19.10 19.33 -11.63
CA VAL A 81 -19.37 20.55 -12.42
C VAL A 81 -20.87 20.76 -12.62
N PHE A 82 -21.63 19.71 -12.97
CA PHE A 82 -23.06 19.85 -13.32
C PHE A 82 -23.99 19.78 -12.13
N ARG A 83 -23.66 18.99 -11.11
CA ARG A 83 -24.51 18.82 -9.94
C ARG A 83 -24.02 19.64 -8.74
N GLY A 84 -22.72 19.93 -8.66
CA GLY A 84 -22.11 20.65 -7.54
C GLY A 84 -22.03 19.79 -6.27
N PHE A 85 -21.76 20.49 -5.15
CA PHE A 85 -21.80 19.92 -3.81
C PHE A 85 -22.91 20.55 -3.01
N ASN A 86 -23.54 19.76 -2.16
CA ASN A 86 -24.44 20.23 -1.15
C ASN A 86 -23.63 20.57 0.11
N PHE A 87 -23.32 21.86 0.32
CA PHE A 87 -22.55 22.28 1.50
C PHE A 87 -23.46 22.36 2.73
N GLY A 88 -23.02 21.72 3.83
CA GLY A 88 -23.68 21.89 5.12
C GLY A 88 -23.53 23.32 5.67
N ILE A 89 -24.34 23.67 6.66
CA ILE A 89 -24.31 25.00 7.30
C ILE A 89 -22.95 25.35 7.90
N ASP A 90 -22.13 24.36 8.24
CA ASP A 90 -20.77 24.55 8.75
C ASP A 90 -19.86 25.27 7.73
N PHE A 91 -20.15 25.12 6.44
CA PHE A 91 -19.39 25.74 5.33
C PHE A 91 -20.14 26.89 4.66
N ALA A 92 -21.42 26.73 4.43
CA ALA A 92 -22.24 27.76 3.76
C ALA A 92 -22.70 28.86 4.73
N GLY A 93 -22.71 28.57 6.04
CA GLY A 93 -23.51 29.31 7.01
C GLY A 93 -24.96 28.88 6.92
N GLY A 94 -25.82 29.32 7.84
CA GLY A 94 -27.22 29.03 7.79
C GLY A 94 -27.79 28.49 9.10
N THR A 95 -29.00 27.98 9.04
CA THR A 95 -29.73 27.41 10.17
C THR A 95 -30.22 26.01 9.82
N THR A 96 -29.94 25.04 10.68
CA THR A 96 -30.48 23.68 10.59
C THR A 96 -31.51 23.45 11.68
N LEU A 97 -32.67 22.92 11.31
CA LEU A 97 -33.69 22.43 12.22
C LEU A 97 -33.74 20.91 12.11
N GLN A 98 -33.80 20.22 13.24
CA GLN A 98 -33.88 18.75 13.29
C GLN A 98 -35.01 18.32 14.21
N PHE A 99 -35.81 17.35 13.76
CA PHE A 99 -36.84 16.74 14.55
C PHE A 99 -37.07 15.28 14.18
N GLN A 100 -37.57 14.51 15.11
CA GLN A 100 -37.91 13.11 14.88
C GLN A 100 -39.45 12.98 14.75
N PRO A 101 -39.94 12.52 13.58
CA PRO A 101 -41.38 12.20 13.43
C PRO A 101 -41.81 11.13 14.42
N ASN A 102 -43.08 11.14 14.75
CA ASN A 102 -43.65 10.07 15.57
C ASN A 102 -43.65 8.74 14.80
N PRO A 103 -43.52 7.59 15.49
CA PRO A 103 -43.57 6.28 14.85
C PRO A 103 -44.80 6.08 13.99
N GLY A 104 -44.64 5.72 12.74
CA GLY A 104 -45.72 5.47 11.79
C GLY A 104 -46.22 6.69 11.00
N GLN A 105 -45.63 7.88 11.20
CA GLN A 105 -45.85 9.04 10.34
C GLN A 105 -44.88 8.97 9.12
N ASP A 106 -45.45 8.82 7.93
CA ASP A 106 -44.70 8.97 6.67
C ASP A 106 -44.78 10.43 6.24
N ILE A 107 -43.71 11.20 6.52
CA ILE A 107 -43.66 12.63 6.28
C ILE A 107 -42.81 12.88 5.03
N SER A 108 -43.42 13.52 4.03
CA SER A 108 -42.73 13.93 2.82
C SER A 108 -41.79 15.11 3.08
N THR A 109 -40.57 15.02 2.62
CA THR A 109 -39.56 16.12 2.68
C THR A 109 -40.08 17.39 2.00
N THR A 110 -40.93 17.25 0.95
CA THR A 110 -41.57 18.37 0.24
C THR A 110 -42.61 19.07 1.12
N GLU A 111 -43.39 18.33 1.90
CA GLU A 111 -44.38 18.92 2.84
C GLU A 111 -43.69 19.69 3.96
N VAL A 112 -42.60 19.15 4.50
CA VAL A 112 -41.82 19.83 5.53
C VAL A 112 -41.21 21.13 4.96
N ALA A 113 -40.69 21.11 3.74
CA ALA A 113 -40.20 22.33 3.06
C ALA A 113 -41.30 23.38 2.96
N GLN A 114 -42.53 23.00 2.55
CA GLN A 114 -43.65 23.92 2.46
C GLN A 114 -44.08 24.49 3.82
N VAL A 115 -44.12 23.67 4.86
CA VAL A 115 -44.44 24.11 6.24
C VAL A 115 -43.43 25.15 6.72
N VAL A 116 -42.15 24.90 6.53
CA VAL A 116 -41.07 25.83 6.92
C VAL A 116 -41.12 27.11 6.07
N THR A 117 -41.26 27.00 4.76
CA THR A 117 -41.37 28.16 3.86
C THR A 117 -42.58 29.05 4.24
N SER A 118 -43.71 28.45 4.50
CA SER A 118 -44.93 29.19 4.90
C SER A 118 -44.76 29.93 6.23
N ALA A 119 -44.00 29.36 7.15
CA ALA A 119 -43.78 29.96 8.47
C ALA A 119 -42.69 31.04 8.50
N THR A 120 -41.65 30.88 7.68
CA THR A 120 -40.45 31.74 7.73
C THR A 120 -40.35 32.72 6.58
N GLY A 121 -41.06 32.45 5.47
CA GLY A 121 -40.90 33.17 4.20
C GLY A 121 -39.61 32.82 3.45
N VAL A 122 -38.84 31.88 3.97
CA VAL A 122 -37.53 31.44 3.38
C VAL A 122 -37.68 29.98 2.95
N GLU A 123 -37.35 29.69 1.69
CA GLU A 123 -37.31 28.32 1.20
C GLU A 123 -36.07 27.59 1.73
N PRO A 124 -36.23 26.39 2.31
CA PRO A 124 -35.08 25.60 2.75
C PRO A 124 -34.16 25.20 1.60
N ASP A 125 -32.85 25.28 1.79
CA ASP A 125 -31.84 24.84 0.82
C ASP A 125 -31.89 23.32 0.64
N SER A 126 -32.13 22.57 1.73
CA SER A 126 -32.32 21.13 1.68
C SER A 126 -33.21 20.60 2.81
N VAL A 127 -33.99 19.56 2.51
CA VAL A 127 -34.71 18.74 3.49
C VAL A 127 -34.36 17.29 3.28
N GLN A 128 -33.77 16.66 4.28
CA GLN A 128 -33.27 15.30 4.20
C GLN A 128 -33.76 14.45 5.36
N THR A 129 -34.03 13.17 5.07
CA THR A 129 -34.26 12.18 6.12
C THR A 129 -32.93 11.52 6.49
N VAL A 130 -32.55 11.58 7.76
CA VAL A 130 -31.35 11.01 8.33
C VAL A 130 -31.71 10.00 9.39
N GLY A 131 -31.74 8.73 9.03
CA GLY A 131 -32.26 7.67 9.91
C GLY A 131 -33.77 7.89 10.21
N THR A 132 -34.10 8.14 11.48
CA THR A 132 -35.45 8.43 11.95
C THR A 132 -35.73 9.92 12.08
N GLN A 133 -34.75 10.80 11.78
CA GLN A 133 -34.87 12.24 11.92
C GLN A 133 -35.04 12.93 10.57
N ILE A 134 -35.73 14.06 10.56
CA ILE A 134 -35.79 14.98 9.43
C ILE A 134 -34.93 16.17 9.77
N GLN A 135 -34.00 16.49 8.87
CA GLN A 135 -33.13 17.64 8.92
C GLN A 135 -33.53 18.63 7.83
N VAL A 136 -33.73 19.88 8.22
CA VAL A 136 -34.07 21.00 7.35
C VAL A 136 -32.92 22.00 7.45
N SER A 137 -32.23 22.25 6.35
CA SER A 137 -31.13 23.24 6.27
C SER A 137 -31.61 24.42 5.43
N SER A 138 -31.39 25.65 5.90
CA SER A 138 -31.78 26.87 5.20
C SER A 138 -30.74 27.99 5.41
N ALA A 139 -30.82 29.05 4.65
CA ALA A 139 -30.10 30.28 4.91
C ALA A 139 -30.28 30.75 6.35
N THR A 140 -29.44 31.68 6.79
CA THR A 140 -29.49 32.18 8.18
C THR A 140 -30.84 32.76 8.52
N LEU A 141 -31.57 32.10 9.46
CA LEU A 141 -32.87 32.56 9.96
C LEU A 141 -32.72 33.48 11.16
N SER A 142 -33.57 34.48 11.27
CA SER A 142 -33.67 35.30 12.48
C SER A 142 -34.23 34.49 13.65
N VAL A 143 -34.07 34.97 14.88
CA VAL A 143 -34.58 34.30 16.08
C VAL A 143 -36.10 34.12 15.97
N GLU A 144 -36.81 35.12 15.45
CA GLU A 144 -38.26 35.09 15.25
C GLU A 144 -38.66 34.04 14.23
N GLN A 145 -37.92 33.93 13.11
CA GLN A 145 -38.12 32.90 12.07
C GLN A 145 -37.85 31.50 12.60
N VAL A 146 -36.82 31.32 13.43
CA VAL A 146 -36.54 30.01 14.08
C VAL A 146 -37.69 29.61 15.00
N VAL A 147 -38.22 30.54 15.80
CA VAL A 147 -39.36 30.27 16.67
C VAL A 147 -40.62 29.94 15.85
N ALA A 148 -40.87 30.69 14.76
CA ALA A 148 -42.00 30.43 13.86
C ALA A 148 -41.90 29.07 13.20
N ALA A 149 -40.74 28.71 12.66
CA ALA A 149 -40.48 27.41 12.05
C ALA A 149 -40.68 26.25 13.03
N LYS A 150 -40.13 26.37 14.25
CA LYS A 150 -40.33 25.37 15.30
C LYS A 150 -41.82 25.23 15.69
N GLY A 151 -42.50 26.34 15.83
CA GLY A 151 -43.93 26.37 16.11
C GLY A 151 -44.74 25.68 15.00
N ALA A 152 -44.43 25.95 13.75
CA ALA A 152 -45.12 25.34 12.60
C ALA A 152 -44.85 23.83 12.52
N ILE A 153 -43.59 23.40 12.69
CA ILE A 153 -43.22 21.96 12.71
C ILE A 153 -43.93 21.25 13.89
N ASN A 154 -43.92 21.85 15.09
CA ASN A 154 -44.61 21.26 16.23
C ASN A 154 -46.13 21.17 16.03
N SER A 155 -46.74 22.18 15.40
CA SER A 155 -48.18 22.17 15.12
C SER A 155 -48.56 21.16 14.04
N ALA A 156 -47.70 20.97 13.02
CA ALA A 156 -47.95 20.06 11.91
C ALA A 156 -47.70 18.59 12.26
N TYR A 157 -46.61 18.31 13.00
CA TYR A 157 -46.09 16.94 13.18
C TYR A 157 -46.02 16.48 14.63
N ALA A 158 -46.16 17.39 15.62
CA ALA A 158 -46.11 17.12 17.07
C ALA A 158 -44.97 16.14 17.48
N PRO A 159 -43.71 16.38 17.11
CA PRO A 159 -42.61 15.46 17.40
C PRO A 159 -42.40 15.31 18.93
N GLU A 160 -42.27 14.06 19.42
CA GLU A 160 -42.10 13.78 20.86
C GLU A 160 -40.89 14.47 21.48
N SER A 161 -39.78 14.52 20.74
CA SER A 161 -38.53 15.11 21.20
C SER A 161 -38.40 16.63 20.97
N GLY A 162 -39.47 17.25 20.38
CA GLY A 162 -39.44 18.64 19.97
C GLY A 162 -38.52 18.89 18.76
N VAL A 163 -38.33 20.18 18.44
CA VAL A 163 -37.44 20.61 17.31
C VAL A 163 -36.16 21.21 17.85
N SER A 164 -35.02 20.61 17.57
CA SER A 164 -33.70 21.17 17.84
C SER A 164 -33.29 22.13 16.71
N ASN A 165 -32.44 23.09 17.00
CA ASN A 165 -31.84 23.96 15.99
C ASN A 165 -30.36 24.19 16.23
N SER A 166 -29.60 24.39 15.15
CA SER A 166 -28.24 24.87 15.14
C SER A 166 -28.12 26.00 14.11
N ALA A 167 -27.33 27.01 14.39
CA ALA A 167 -27.10 28.13 13.48
C ALA A 167 -25.62 28.46 13.41
N VAL A 168 -25.12 28.71 12.21
CA VAL A 168 -23.74 29.06 11.91
C VAL A 168 -23.74 30.35 11.08
N SER A 169 -22.93 31.34 11.45
CA SER A 169 -22.82 32.57 10.65
C SER A 169 -22.06 32.31 9.34
N GLU A 170 -22.43 33.03 8.28
CA GLU A 170 -21.76 32.94 6.99
C GLU A 170 -20.24 33.26 7.07
N THR A 171 -19.87 34.23 7.91
CA THR A 171 -18.45 34.57 8.13
C THR A 171 -17.66 33.41 8.72
N TRP A 172 -18.23 32.70 9.69
CA TRP A 172 -17.63 31.51 10.27
C TRP A 172 -17.53 30.37 9.25
N GLY A 173 -18.60 30.11 8.51
CA GLY A 173 -18.63 29.09 7.46
C GLY A 173 -17.59 29.33 6.38
N SER A 174 -17.45 30.57 5.90
CA SER A 174 -16.45 30.93 4.90
C SER A 174 -15.00 30.75 5.41
N GLU A 175 -14.74 31.11 6.69
CA GLU A 175 -13.43 30.93 7.32
C GLU A 175 -13.07 29.42 7.46
N ILE A 176 -14.01 28.59 7.88
CA ILE A 176 -13.82 27.15 7.98
C ILE A 176 -13.59 26.52 6.60
N SER A 177 -14.34 26.94 5.58
CA SER A 177 -14.17 26.48 4.18
C SER A 177 -12.77 26.78 3.65
N GLN A 178 -12.28 27.99 3.86
CA GLN A 178 -10.93 28.37 3.46
C GLN A 178 -9.85 27.55 4.18
N ARG A 179 -9.99 27.36 5.49
CA ARG A 179 -9.06 26.55 6.29
C ARG A 179 -9.08 25.08 5.87
N ALA A 180 -10.24 24.52 5.58
CA ALA A 180 -10.40 23.16 5.08
C ALA A 180 -9.69 22.97 3.74
N LEU A 181 -9.85 23.89 2.79
CA LEU A 181 -9.15 23.86 1.50
C LEU A 181 -7.63 23.93 1.66
N ILE A 182 -7.16 24.83 2.51
CA ILE A 182 -5.73 24.96 2.84
C ILE A 182 -5.20 23.65 3.43
N ALA A 183 -5.94 23.02 4.36
CA ALA A 183 -5.55 21.74 4.97
C ALA A 183 -5.40 20.62 3.91
N VAL A 184 -6.33 20.50 2.97
CA VAL A 184 -6.25 19.52 1.87
C VAL A 184 -5.02 19.78 1.00
N ILE A 185 -4.77 21.03 0.61
CA ILE A 185 -3.60 21.40 -0.23
C ILE A 185 -2.28 21.11 0.52
N VAL A 186 -2.17 21.52 1.76
CA VAL A 186 -0.97 21.29 2.61
C VAL A 186 -0.74 19.78 2.78
N PHE A 187 -1.79 19.01 3.00
CA PHE A 187 -1.71 17.56 3.11
C PHE A 187 -1.20 16.92 1.81
N LEU A 188 -1.76 17.29 0.66
CA LEU A 188 -1.33 16.77 -0.65
C LEU A 188 0.14 17.10 -0.95
N ILE A 189 0.58 18.32 -0.62
CA ILE A 189 1.99 18.73 -0.76
C ILE A 189 2.87 17.89 0.16
N ALA A 190 2.50 17.73 1.42
CA ALA A 190 3.25 16.94 2.39
C ALA A 190 3.39 15.47 1.94
N VAL A 191 2.30 14.87 1.46
CA VAL A 191 2.31 13.51 0.88
C VAL A 191 3.19 13.42 -0.36
N ALA A 192 3.11 14.39 -1.28
CA ALA A 192 3.94 14.42 -2.47
C ALA A 192 5.43 14.51 -2.12
N ILE A 193 5.81 15.37 -1.16
CA ILE A 193 7.18 15.51 -0.66
C ILE A 193 7.64 14.19 -0.01
N PHE A 194 6.82 13.59 0.87
CA PHE A 194 7.12 12.31 1.51
C PHE A 194 7.41 11.21 0.48
N LEU A 195 6.52 11.05 -0.52
CA LEU A 195 6.69 10.06 -1.58
C LEU A 195 7.92 10.32 -2.43
N TRP A 196 8.25 11.60 -2.70
CA TRP A 196 9.41 11.98 -3.48
C TRP A 196 10.74 11.69 -2.79
N ILE A 197 10.76 11.82 -1.46
CA ILE A 197 11.93 11.47 -0.63
C ILE A 197 12.05 9.95 -0.52
N ARG A 198 10.92 9.23 -0.37
CA ARG A 198 10.89 7.78 -0.10
C ARG A 198 11.14 6.93 -1.34
N TYR A 199 10.69 7.37 -2.51
CA TYR A 199 10.72 6.62 -3.77
C TYR A 199 11.43 7.38 -4.89
N GLU A 200 11.84 6.63 -5.92
CA GLU A 200 12.32 7.25 -7.15
C GLU A 200 11.21 8.10 -7.79
N LYS A 201 11.59 9.24 -8.40
CA LYS A 201 10.67 10.24 -9.00
C LYS A 201 9.57 9.64 -9.86
N ARG A 202 9.88 8.62 -10.66
CA ARG A 202 8.92 7.96 -11.57
C ARG A 202 7.90 7.11 -10.81
N VAL A 203 8.33 6.45 -9.75
CA VAL A 203 7.47 5.62 -8.88
C VAL A 203 6.60 6.52 -8.01
N ALA A 204 7.20 7.56 -7.41
CA ALA A 204 6.48 8.56 -6.62
C ALA A 204 5.34 9.23 -7.40
N PHE A 205 5.56 9.55 -8.69
CA PHE A 205 4.53 10.13 -9.54
C PHE A 205 3.29 9.23 -9.66
N GLY A 206 3.47 7.91 -9.78
CA GLY A 206 2.36 6.96 -9.83
C GLY A 206 1.51 6.98 -8.55
N ALA A 207 2.17 7.07 -7.38
CA ALA A 207 1.47 7.17 -6.10
C ALA A 207 0.73 8.50 -5.93
N VAL A 208 1.35 9.63 -6.28
CA VAL A 208 0.69 10.95 -6.22
C VAL A 208 -0.53 10.97 -7.15
N LEU A 209 -0.41 10.44 -8.36
CA LEU A 209 -1.53 10.34 -9.29
C LEU A 209 -2.68 9.50 -8.72
N SER A 210 -2.37 8.40 -8.04
CA SER A 210 -3.37 7.57 -7.36
C SER A 210 -4.09 8.33 -6.25
N VAL A 211 -3.37 9.07 -5.40
CA VAL A 211 -3.96 9.89 -4.33
C VAL A 211 -4.89 10.98 -4.90
N VAL A 212 -4.49 11.65 -5.98
CA VAL A 212 -5.34 12.65 -6.66
C VAL A 212 -6.57 11.98 -7.29
N HIS A 213 -6.40 10.81 -7.90
CA HIS A 213 -7.52 10.01 -8.42
C HIS A 213 -8.53 9.69 -7.31
N ASP A 214 -8.07 9.23 -6.14
CA ASP A 214 -8.93 8.85 -5.02
C ASP A 214 -9.70 10.04 -4.47
N LEU A 215 -9.04 11.19 -4.37
CA LEU A 215 -9.67 12.44 -3.97
C LEU A 215 -10.81 12.83 -4.91
N ILE A 216 -10.54 12.87 -6.23
CA ILE A 216 -11.53 13.27 -7.24
C ILE A 216 -12.67 12.26 -7.33
N ALA A 217 -12.34 10.96 -7.31
CA ALA A 217 -13.32 9.89 -7.41
C ALA A 217 -14.26 9.88 -6.19
N THR A 218 -13.72 10.03 -4.99
CA THR A 218 -14.50 10.11 -3.75
C THR A 218 -15.39 11.35 -3.75
N ALA A 219 -14.85 12.51 -4.12
CA ALA A 219 -15.61 13.76 -4.23
C ALA A 219 -16.74 13.64 -5.27
N GLY A 220 -16.50 12.97 -6.42
CA GLY A 220 -17.52 12.74 -7.44
C GLY A 220 -18.67 11.87 -6.97
N VAL A 221 -18.37 10.75 -6.27
CA VAL A 221 -19.41 9.90 -5.68
C VAL A 221 -20.18 10.65 -4.61
N TYR A 222 -19.51 11.52 -3.84
CA TYR A 222 -20.14 12.35 -2.84
C TYR A 222 -21.08 13.38 -3.46
N SER A 223 -20.69 14.04 -4.54
CA SER A 223 -21.55 14.90 -5.35
C SER A 223 -22.77 14.14 -5.91
N LEU A 224 -22.58 12.88 -6.35
CA LEU A 224 -23.68 12.04 -6.84
C LEU A 224 -24.69 11.71 -5.75
N SER A 225 -24.23 11.40 -4.53
CA SER A 225 -25.08 11.04 -3.42
C SER A 225 -25.97 12.18 -2.93
N GLY A 226 -25.55 13.43 -3.13
CA GLY A 226 -26.24 14.63 -2.68
C GLY A 226 -26.18 14.85 -1.15
N PHE A 227 -25.32 14.12 -0.44
CA PHE A 227 -25.10 14.33 0.98
C PHE A 227 -24.37 15.64 1.27
N GLU A 228 -24.56 16.15 2.49
CA GLU A 228 -23.96 17.41 2.89
C GLU A 228 -22.43 17.28 3.08
N VAL A 229 -21.69 18.21 2.52
CA VAL A 229 -20.26 18.35 2.75
C VAL A 229 -20.06 19.17 4.02
N THR A 230 -19.52 18.55 5.06
CA THR A 230 -19.29 19.13 6.39
C THR A 230 -17.80 19.08 6.73
N PRO A 231 -17.30 19.76 7.77
CA PRO A 231 -15.92 19.58 8.26
C PRO A 231 -15.59 18.11 8.55
N ALA A 232 -16.57 17.32 9.01
CA ALA A 232 -16.40 15.89 9.25
C ALA A 232 -16.10 15.12 7.96
N THR A 233 -16.73 15.47 6.84
CA THR A 233 -16.42 14.85 5.53
C THR A 233 -15.02 15.16 5.05
N VAL A 234 -14.52 16.39 5.28
CA VAL A 234 -13.14 16.76 4.94
C VAL A 234 -12.13 15.99 5.80
N ILE A 235 -12.39 15.85 7.10
CA ILE A 235 -11.56 15.02 8.00
C ILE A 235 -11.56 13.57 7.54
N GLY A 236 -12.74 13.03 7.20
CA GLY A 236 -12.88 11.69 6.64
C GLY A 236 -12.08 11.52 5.35
N LEU A 237 -12.17 12.48 4.44
CA LEU A 237 -11.43 12.49 3.17
C LEU A 237 -9.91 12.47 3.40
N LEU A 238 -9.37 13.31 4.29
CA LEU A 238 -7.95 13.31 4.63
C LEU A 238 -7.51 11.96 5.26
N SER A 239 -8.37 11.38 6.10
CA SER A 239 -8.12 10.08 6.72
C SER A 239 -8.03 8.96 5.69
N ILE A 240 -8.91 8.96 4.69
CA ILE A 240 -8.92 7.96 3.59
C ILE A 240 -7.65 8.06 2.76
N LEU A 241 -7.21 9.28 2.44
CA LEU A 241 -5.97 9.47 1.69
C LEU A 241 -4.78 8.85 2.42
N GLY A 242 -4.77 8.91 3.76
CA GLY A 242 -3.78 8.21 4.59
C GLY A 242 -3.85 6.69 4.44
N PHE A 243 -5.05 6.11 4.44
CA PHE A 243 -5.25 4.65 4.24
C PHE A 243 -4.85 4.21 2.83
N SER A 244 -5.27 4.92 1.78
CA SER A 244 -4.91 4.64 0.41
C SER A 244 -3.39 4.70 0.20
N LEU A 245 -2.75 5.72 0.79
CA LEU A 245 -1.30 5.86 0.75
C LEU A 245 -0.59 4.70 1.45
N TYR A 246 -1.08 4.27 2.62
CA TYR A 246 -0.49 3.15 3.35
C TYR A 246 -0.45 1.88 2.49
N ASP A 247 -1.56 1.53 1.85
CA ASP A 247 -1.64 0.34 1.00
C ASP A 247 -0.74 0.46 -0.24
N THR A 248 -0.72 1.62 -0.88
CA THR A 248 0.19 1.93 -2.00
C THR A 248 1.66 1.77 -1.60
N VAL A 249 2.05 2.28 -0.42
CA VAL A 249 3.43 2.17 0.10
C VAL A 249 3.83 0.72 0.34
N VAL A 250 2.93 -0.10 0.91
CA VAL A 250 3.19 -1.54 1.14
C VAL A 250 3.47 -2.29 -0.16
N VAL A 251 2.67 -2.03 -1.20
CA VAL A 251 2.87 -2.68 -2.50
C VAL A 251 4.16 -2.16 -3.16
N TYR A 252 4.43 -0.86 -3.08
CA TYR A 252 5.65 -0.27 -3.66
C TYR A 252 6.93 -0.75 -3.00
N ASP A 253 6.94 -0.91 -1.67
CA ASP A 253 8.09 -1.47 -0.95
C ASP A 253 8.36 -2.91 -1.41
N LYS A 254 7.31 -3.69 -1.63
CA LYS A 254 7.45 -5.06 -2.16
C LYS A 254 7.92 -5.08 -3.61
N VAL A 255 7.46 -4.16 -4.44
CA VAL A 255 7.98 -3.98 -5.82
C VAL A 255 9.45 -3.61 -5.77
N GLN A 256 9.85 -2.69 -4.90
CA GLN A 256 11.24 -2.29 -4.74
C GLN A 256 12.13 -3.45 -4.27
N GLU A 257 11.64 -4.25 -3.30
CA GLU A 257 12.33 -5.47 -2.83
C GLU A 257 12.54 -6.48 -3.97
N ASN A 258 11.48 -6.82 -4.72
CA ASN A 258 11.53 -7.80 -5.80
C ASN A 258 12.34 -7.32 -7.02
N THR A 259 12.52 -6.01 -7.20
CA THR A 259 13.29 -5.42 -8.31
C THR A 259 14.71 -5.06 -7.92
N LYS A 260 15.09 -5.21 -6.64
CA LYS A 260 16.47 -4.94 -6.20
C LYS A 260 17.47 -5.85 -6.89
N GLY A 261 18.47 -5.27 -7.55
CA GLY A 261 19.49 -6.04 -8.30
C GLY A 261 18.96 -6.74 -9.57
N LEU A 262 17.74 -6.44 -10.02
CA LEU A 262 17.12 -7.09 -11.18
C LEU A 262 17.98 -6.99 -12.44
N THR A 263 18.65 -5.86 -12.67
CA THR A 263 19.46 -5.62 -13.87
C THR A 263 20.67 -6.52 -13.98
N SER A 264 21.14 -7.11 -12.88
CA SER A 264 22.23 -8.10 -12.86
C SER A 264 21.76 -9.52 -13.16
N LEU A 265 20.47 -9.79 -13.06
CA LEU A 265 19.85 -11.10 -13.27
C LEU A 265 19.16 -11.16 -14.63
N THR A 266 18.89 -12.36 -15.14
CA THR A 266 18.17 -12.57 -16.41
C THR A 266 17.00 -13.54 -16.24
N ARG A 267 16.43 -13.61 -15.02
CA ARG A 267 15.31 -14.51 -14.70
C ARG A 267 13.96 -13.88 -15.04
N ARG A 268 13.72 -12.65 -14.57
CA ARG A 268 12.44 -11.91 -14.69
C ARG A 268 12.64 -10.56 -15.33
N THR A 269 11.63 -10.08 -16.03
CA THR A 269 11.52 -8.67 -16.46
C THR A 269 11.01 -7.81 -15.31
N TYR A 270 11.12 -6.48 -15.43
CA TYR A 270 10.61 -5.56 -14.42
C TYR A 270 9.08 -5.68 -14.18
N PRO A 271 8.22 -5.77 -15.23
CA PRO A 271 6.79 -5.99 -15.02
C PRO A 271 6.47 -7.30 -14.31
N GLU A 272 7.16 -8.38 -14.62
CA GLU A 272 6.95 -9.67 -13.97
C GLU A 272 7.35 -9.65 -12.50
N ALA A 273 8.48 -9.00 -12.17
CA ALA A 273 8.88 -8.82 -10.77
C ALA A 273 7.89 -7.94 -9.99
N ALA A 274 7.33 -6.92 -10.64
CA ALA A 274 6.29 -6.08 -10.05
C ALA A 274 4.97 -6.85 -9.92
N ASN A 275 4.57 -7.66 -10.91
CA ASN A 275 3.38 -8.50 -10.83
C ASN A 275 3.47 -9.51 -9.68
N LEU A 276 4.64 -10.12 -9.51
CA LEU A 276 4.92 -10.99 -8.36
C LEU A 276 4.77 -10.23 -7.03
N ALA A 277 5.25 -8.99 -6.94
CA ALA A 277 5.10 -8.18 -5.74
C ALA A 277 3.64 -7.92 -5.41
N ILE A 278 2.82 -7.59 -6.41
CA ILE A 278 1.37 -7.41 -6.23
C ILE A 278 0.75 -8.72 -5.73
N ASN A 279 1.03 -9.86 -6.37
CA ASN A 279 0.50 -11.16 -5.95
C ASN A 279 0.87 -11.49 -4.49
N GLN A 280 2.10 -11.17 -4.07
CA GLN A 280 2.57 -11.40 -2.69
C GLN A 280 1.93 -10.48 -1.65
N THR A 281 1.48 -9.29 -2.04
CA THR A 281 0.86 -8.30 -1.15
C THR A 281 -0.67 -8.31 -1.22
N LEU A 282 -1.26 -8.93 -2.25
CA LEU A 282 -2.69 -8.85 -2.55
C LEU A 282 -3.58 -9.27 -1.37
N MET A 283 -3.30 -10.42 -0.75
CA MET A 283 -4.07 -10.87 0.42
C MET A 283 -3.93 -9.95 1.62
N ARG A 284 -2.74 -9.36 1.80
CA ARG A 284 -2.53 -8.38 2.86
C ARG A 284 -3.36 -7.13 2.61
N SER A 285 -3.34 -6.58 1.38
CA SER A 285 -4.15 -5.41 1.02
C SER A 285 -5.64 -5.69 1.18
N ILE A 286 -6.13 -6.85 0.72
CA ILE A 286 -7.54 -7.24 0.89
C ILE A 286 -7.90 -7.34 2.38
N ASN A 287 -7.10 -8.03 3.18
CA ASN A 287 -7.38 -8.20 4.60
C ASN A 287 -7.32 -6.87 5.36
N THR A 288 -6.34 -6.01 5.05
CA THR A 288 -6.20 -4.69 5.67
C THR A 288 -7.40 -3.81 5.35
N SER A 289 -7.81 -3.76 4.07
CA SER A 289 -8.99 -3.00 3.64
C SER A 289 -10.27 -3.55 4.28
N LEU A 290 -10.44 -4.87 4.35
CA LEU A 290 -11.62 -5.49 4.97
C LEU A 290 -11.71 -5.18 6.48
N ILE A 291 -10.59 -5.31 7.21
CA ILE A 291 -10.52 -5.02 8.64
C ILE A 291 -10.79 -3.53 8.92
N ALA A 292 -10.30 -2.63 8.07
CA ALA A 292 -10.55 -1.19 8.20
C ALA A 292 -12.00 -0.81 7.83
N LEU A 293 -12.58 -1.48 6.83
CA LEU A 293 -13.93 -1.22 6.34
C LEU A 293 -15.01 -1.61 7.35
N LEU A 294 -14.78 -2.69 8.11
CA LEU A 294 -15.78 -3.28 9.02
C LEU A 294 -16.21 -2.32 10.14
N PRO A 295 -15.30 -1.64 10.90
CA PRO A 295 -15.68 -0.63 11.88
C PRO A 295 -16.42 0.56 11.26
N VAL A 296 -16.01 1.00 10.06
CA VAL A 296 -16.63 2.13 9.36
C VAL A 296 -18.04 1.78 8.89
N ALA A 297 -18.24 0.56 8.37
CA ALA A 297 -19.57 0.06 8.06
C ALA A 297 -20.44 -0.02 9.32
N GLY A 298 -19.88 -0.47 10.44
CA GLY A 298 -20.57 -0.45 11.75
C GLY A 298 -20.92 0.98 12.19
N LEU A 299 -20.02 1.95 12.00
CA LEU A 299 -20.27 3.36 12.30
C LEU A 299 -21.38 3.94 11.41
N LEU A 300 -21.41 3.56 10.11
CA LEU A 300 -22.48 3.98 9.20
C LEU A 300 -23.83 3.46 9.66
N VAL A 301 -23.92 2.18 9.99
CA VAL A 301 -25.16 1.58 10.52
C VAL A 301 -25.58 2.25 11.83
N ALA A 302 -24.65 2.42 12.77
CA ALA A 302 -24.94 3.07 14.04
C ALA A 302 -25.36 4.53 13.84
N GLY A 303 -24.68 5.28 12.97
CA GLY A 303 -24.98 6.68 12.69
C GLY A 303 -26.35 6.88 12.04
N VAL A 304 -26.70 6.03 11.08
CA VAL A 304 -27.97 6.13 10.34
C VAL A 304 -29.13 5.51 11.12
N VAL A 305 -28.97 4.27 11.62
CA VAL A 305 -30.10 3.49 12.16
C VAL A 305 -30.36 3.78 13.64
N ILE A 306 -29.28 3.93 14.43
CA ILE A 306 -29.40 4.02 15.89
C ILE A 306 -29.47 5.48 16.36
N LEU A 307 -28.55 6.32 15.85
CA LEU A 307 -28.36 7.68 16.36
C LEU A 307 -29.08 8.74 15.53
N GLY A 308 -29.37 8.46 14.24
CA GLY A 308 -29.96 9.47 13.33
C GLY A 308 -29.05 10.70 13.16
N SER A 309 -27.72 10.54 13.38
CA SER A 309 -26.77 11.65 13.35
C SER A 309 -26.26 11.90 11.95
N GLY A 310 -26.54 13.10 11.38
CA GLY A 310 -26.10 13.50 10.06
C GLY A 310 -24.58 13.48 9.93
N THR A 311 -23.84 14.03 10.90
CA THR A 311 -22.38 14.11 10.86
C THR A 311 -21.70 12.73 10.89
N LEU A 312 -22.21 11.77 11.67
CA LEU A 312 -21.68 10.40 11.69
C LEU A 312 -21.97 9.67 10.39
N LYS A 313 -23.14 9.88 9.81
CA LYS A 313 -23.52 9.35 8.50
C LYS A 313 -22.55 9.87 7.43
N ASP A 314 -22.34 11.18 7.36
CA ASP A 314 -21.51 11.83 6.34
C ASP A 314 -20.05 11.40 6.47
N LEU A 315 -19.52 11.37 7.70
CA LEU A 315 -18.15 10.89 7.97
C LEU A 315 -17.96 9.42 7.54
N SER A 316 -18.87 8.55 8.00
CA SER A 316 -18.73 7.11 7.74
C SER A 316 -18.94 6.77 6.27
N LEU A 317 -19.82 7.47 5.58
CA LEU A 317 -20.07 7.25 4.16
C LEU A 317 -18.86 7.66 3.31
N VAL A 318 -18.30 8.86 3.54
CA VAL A 318 -17.11 9.29 2.80
C VAL A 318 -15.94 8.34 3.05
N MET A 319 -15.77 7.87 4.31
CA MET A 319 -14.73 6.90 4.64
C MET A 319 -14.96 5.56 3.93
N LEU A 320 -16.19 5.04 3.94
CA LEU A 320 -16.51 3.76 3.28
C LEU A 320 -16.20 3.81 1.78
N ILE A 321 -16.70 4.83 1.09
CA ILE A 321 -16.52 5.02 -0.36
C ILE A 321 -15.04 5.20 -0.68
N GLY A 322 -14.36 6.09 0.04
CA GLY A 322 -12.98 6.40 -0.25
C GLY A 322 -12.02 5.24 0.04
N MET A 323 -12.28 4.42 1.08
CA MET A 323 -11.49 3.20 1.32
C MET A 323 -11.67 2.18 0.19
N LEU A 324 -12.89 2.00 -0.35
CA LEU A 324 -13.12 1.11 -1.51
C LEU A 324 -12.38 1.60 -2.75
N ILE A 325 -12.45 2.91 -3.03
CA ILE A 325 -11.72 3.54 -4.15
C ILE A 325 -10.21 3.41 -3.95
N GLY A 326 -9.70 3.68 -2.73
CA GLY A 326 -8.29 3.58 -2.39
C GLY A 326 -7.73 2.16 -2.48
N ALA A 327 -8.50 1.15 -2.03
CA ALA A 327 -8.12 -0.25 -2.18
C ALA A 327 -8.02 -0.69 -3.66
N TYR A 328 -8.90 -0.17 -4.52
CA TYR A 328 -8.82 -0.37 -5.96
C TYR A 328 -7.59 0.34 -6.55
N SER A 329 -7.43 1.63 -6.28
CA SER A 329 -6.43 2.47 -6.93
C SER A 329 -4.99 2.09 -6.56
N SER A 330 -4.74 1.67 -5.32
CA SER A 330 -3.41 1.26 -4.83
C SER A 330 -2.84 0.09 -5.64
N VAL A 331 -3.67 -0.88 -6.01
CA VAL A 331 -3.26 -2.08 -6.74
C VAL A 331 -3.38 -1.89 -8.27
N PHE A 332 -4.52 -1.36 -8.73
CA PHE A 332 -4.87 -1.36 -10.16
C PHE A 332 -4.54 -0.07 -10.90
N LEU A 333 -4.18 1.01 -10.18
CA LEU A 333 -3.76 2.28 -10.80
C LEU A 333 -2.32 2.64 -10.45
N ALA A 334 -1.98 2.74 -9.16
CA ALA A 334 -0.69 3.24 -8.71
C ALA A 334 0.48 2.40 -9.25
N VAL A 335 0.42 1.06 -9.08
CA VAL A 335 1.50 0.16 -9.50
C VAL A 335 1.64 0.07 -11.02
N PRO A 336 0.58 -0.14 -11.82
CA PRO A 336 0.70 -0.12 -13.27
C PRO A 336 1.29 1.17 -13.83
N VAL A 337 0.88 2.34 -13.31
CA VAL A 337 1.44 3.64 -13.72
C VAL A 337 2.94 3.72 -13.39
N ALA A 338 3.32 3.34 -12.17
CA ALA A 338 4.73 3.33 -11.76
C ALA A 338 5.58 2.40 -12.64
N VAL A 339 5.06 1.20 -12.97
CA VAL A 339 5.72 0.23 -13.86
C VAL A 339 5.89 0.80 -15.27
N ASP A 340 4.86 1.42 -15.85
CA ASP A 340 4.91 2.00 -17.18
C ASP A 340 5.90 3.17 -17.27
N LEU A 341 5.95 4.00 -16.23
CA LEU A 341 6.95 5.07 -16.14
C LEU A 341 8.38 4.51 -15.98
N LYS A 342 8.54 3.43 -15.23
CA LYS A 342 9.83 2.76 -15.04
C LYS A 342 10.31 2.03 -16.31
N LEU A 343 9.39 1.49 -17.11
CA LEU A 343 9.71 0.89 -18.41
C LEU A 343 10.26 1.89 -19.44
N ARG A 344 10.08 3.20 -19.21
CA ARG A 344 10.70 4.24 -20.06
C ARG A 344 12.21 4.41 -19.77
N ASP A 345 12.71 3.79 -18.69
CA ASP A 345 14.14 3.82 -18.35
C ASP A 345 14.96 2.98 -19.34
N PRO A 346 16.02 3.55 -19.96
CA PRO A 346 16.83 2.81 -20.92
C PRO A 346 17.52 1.58 -20.31
N LEU A 347 17.91 1.61 -19.04
CA LEU A 347 18.50 0.45 -18.35
C LEU A 347 17.48 -0.70 -18.22
N ILE A 348 16.26 -0.39 -17.88
CA ILE A 348 15.17 -1.39 -17.75
C ILE A 348 14.78 -1.94 -19.13
N LYS A 349 14.73 -1.08 -20.17
CA LYS A 349 14.51 -1.54 -21.56
C LYS A 349 15.57 -2.52 -22.03
N ALA A 350 16.86 -2.17 -21.83
CA ALA A 350 17.98 -3.03 -22.20
C ALA A 350 17.97 -4.36 -21.43
N HIS A 351 17.62 -4.32 -20.13
CA HIS A 351 17.48 -5.50 -19.31
C HIS A 351 16.33 -6.39 -19.82
N THR A 352 15.16 -5.83 -20.07
CA THR A 352 13.99 -6.56 -20.60
C THR A 352 14.32 -7.24 -21.92
N ALA A 353 15.01 -6.55 -22.85
CA ALA A 353 15.45 -7.13 -24.12
C ALA A 353 16.39 -8.33 -23.89
N ARG A 354 17.34 -8.25 -22.95
CA ARG A 354 18.25 -9.35 -22.60
C ARG A 354 17.49 -10.57 -22.05
N VAL A 355 16.54 -10.35 -21.14
CA VAL A 355 15.71 -11.43 -20.56
C VAL A 355 14.90 -12.14 -21.64
N LEU A 356 14.22 -11.37 -22.51
CA LEU A 356 13.40 -11.93 -23.60
C LEU A 356 14.24 -12.67 -24.62
N ALA A 357 15.41 -12.14 -25.00
CA ALA A 357 16.35 -12.81 -25.92
C ALA A 357 16.85 -14.14 -25.35
N LYS A 358 17.18 -14.18 -24.05
CA LYS A 358 17.59 -15.42 -23.37
C LYS A 358 16.47 -16.44 -23.35
N ARG A 359 15.25 -16.06 -22.99
CA ARG A 359 14.08 -16.96 -22.96
C ARG A 359 13.77 -17.54 -24.34
N LYS A 360 13.81 -16.69 -25.37
CA LYS A 360 13.65 -17.14 -26.77
C LYS A 360 14.70 -18.18 -27.14
N ALA A 361 15.97 -17.96 -26.76
CA ALA A 361 17.04 -18.91 -27.02
C ALA A 361 16.93 -20.23 -26.25
N GLU A 362 16.34 -20.21 -25.05
CA GLU A 362 16.13 -21.37 -24.18
C GLU A 362 14.74 -22.02 -24.40
N GLY A 363 13.88 -21.45 -25.24
CA GLY A 363 12.51 -21.92 -25.50
C GLY A 363 11.61 -21.91 -24.26
N LEU A 364 11.89 -21.03 -23.30
CA LEU A 364 11.14 -20.97 -22.03
C LEU A 364 9.80 -20.25 -22.18
N VAL A 365 8.74 -20.88 -21.70
CA VAL A 365 7.42 -20.27 -21.46
C VAL A 365 7.31 -19.95 -19.98
N VAL A 366 6.86 -18.75 -19.66
CA VAL A 366 6.75 -18.26 -18.27
C VAL A 366 5.33 -17.82 -17.97
N ASP A 367 4.97 -17.84 -16.68
CA ASP A 367 3.74 -17.24 -16.18
C ASP A 367 3.81 -15.70 -16.04
N ALA A 368 2.76 -15.10 -15.47
CA ALA A 368 2.66 -13.67 -15.29
C ALA A 368 3.72 -13.09 -14.32
N ASP A 369 4.26 -13.92 -13.44
CA ASP A 369 5.30 -13.55 -12.46
C ASP A 369 6.73 -13.86 -12.97
N GLY A 370 6.84 -14.42 -14.20
CA GLY A 370 8.10 -14.75 -14.84
C GLY A 370 8.71 -16.09 -14.39
N ASP A 371 7.92 -16.95 -13.75
CA ASP A 371 8.35 -18.29 -13.40
C ASP A 371 8.14 -19.27 -14.57
N PRO A 372 9.08 -20.20 -14.81
CA PRO A 372 8.97 -21.13 -15.91
C PRO A 372 7.81 -22.12 -15.72
N ILE A 373 6.89 -22.15 -16.67
CA ILE A 373 5.76 -23.09 -16.71
C ILE A 373 5.89 -24.17 -17.78
N GLY A 374 6.84 -24.02 -18.69
CA GLY A 374 7.06 -24.98 -19.76
C GLY A 374 8.14 -24.58 -20.74
N ARG A 375 8.26 -25.34 -21.82
CA ARG A 375 9.13 -25.04 -22.96
C ARG A 375 8.37 -25.18 -24.26
N VAL A 376 8.75 -24.41 -25.24
CA VAL A 376 8.23 -24.51 -26.59
C VAL A 376 8.69 -25.84 -27.17
N PRO A 377 7.77 -26.71 -27.70
CA PRO A 377 8.14 -27.94 -28.33
C PRO A 377 9.15 -27.72 -29.47
N GLY A 378 10.21 -28.55 -29.55
CA GLY A 378 11.23 -28.48 -30.60
C GLY A 378 12.37 -27.52 -30.35
N VAL A 379 12.36 -26.71 -29.28
CA VAL A 379 13.48 -25.86 -28.91
C VAL A 379 14.34 -26.53 -27.84
N SER A 380 15.49 -27.07 -28.23
CA SER A 380 16.47 -27.61 -27.28
C SER A 380 17.31 -26.51 -26.64
N PRO A 381 17.60 -26.57 -25.33
CA PRO A 381 18.46 -25.59 -24.69
C PRO A 381 19.87 -25.63 -25.30
N PRO A 382 20.55 -24.50 -25.47
CA PRO A 382 21.92 -24.48 -26.00
C PRO A 382 22.83 -25.33 -25.12
N SER A 383 23.57 -26.26 -25.76
CA SER A 383 24.45 -27.19 -25.05
C SER A 383 25.50 -26.43 -24.22
N LYS A 384 25.95 -27.03 -23.11
CA LYS A 384 27.01 -26.42 -22.25
C LYS A 384 28.24 -25.99 -23.02
N LYS A 385 28.59 -26.70 -24.11
CA LYS A 385 29.72 -26.35 -25.02
C LYS A 385 29.49 -25.05 -25.80
N GLN A 386 28.23 -24.77 -26.22
CA GLN A 386 27.90 -23.50 -26.91
C GLN A 386 27.88 -22.30 -25.98
N ARG A 387 27.59 -22.50 -24.68
CA ARG A 387 27.66 -21.44 -23.67
C ARG A 387 29.11 -21.00 -23.37
N ALA A 388 30.09 -21.93 -23.35
CA ALA A 388 31.48 -21.63 -23.12
C ALA A 388 32.12 -20.90 -24.32
N GLY A 389 31.64 -21.17 -25.55
CA GLY A 389 32.15 -20.51 -26.77
C GLY A 389 31.69 -19.05 -26.95
N ARG A 390 30.59 -18.63 -26.34
CA ARG A 390 30.07 -17.22 -26.43
C ARG A 390 30.72 -16.26 -25.44
N THR A 391 31.27 -16.74 -24.34
CA THR A 391 32.06 -15.92 -23.38
C THR A 391 33.51 -15.76 -23.79
N GLY A 392 34.05 -16.62 -24.70
CA GLY A 392 35.44 -16.53 -25.20
C GLY A 392 35.59 -15.73 -26.49
N GLY A 393 34.50 -15.36 -27.18
CA GLY A 393 34.55 -14.72 -28.49
C GLY A 393 34.63 -13.19 -28.54
N ALA A 394 34.54 -12.52 -27.40
CA ALA A 394 34.56 -11.05 -27.33
C ALA A 394 35.94 -10.45 -26.99
N ALA A 395 36.96 -11.30 -26.77
CA ALA A 395 38.31 -10.84 -26.42
C ALA A 395 39.37 -11.11 -27.54
N SER A 396 38.94 -11.62 -28.70
CA SER A 396 39.90 -12.08 -29.73
C SER A 396 39.87 -11.31 -31.06
N SER A 397 39.24 -10.15 -31.16
CA SER A 397 39.21 -9.37 -32.40
C SER A 397 39.94 -8.02 -32.38
N ALA A 398 40.89 -7.85 -31.44
CA ALA A 398 41.70 -6.62 -31.37
C ALA A 398 43.22 -6.85 -31.34
N ALA A 399 43.74 -7.91 -31.98
CA ALA A 399 45.20 -8.09 -32.14
C ALA A 399 45.51 -8.87 -33.42
N ALA A 400 45.46 -8.18 -34.53
CA ALA A 400 46.12 -8.63 -35.75
C ALA A 400 46.56 -7.43 -36.60
N SER A 401 47.68 -6.81 -36.25
CA SER A 401 48.67 -6.23 -37.19
C SER A 401 49.87 -5.72 -36.40
N SER A 402 50.92 -6.34 -36.55
CA SER A 402 52.30 -5.88 -36.87
C SER A 402 53.42 -6.64 -36.17
N GLY A 403 54.33 -7.15 -37.02
CA GLY A 403 55.76 -7.11 -36.77
C GLY A 403 56.44 -8.37 -36.22
N VAL A 404 56.92 -9.20 -37.13
CA VAL A 404 58.02 -10.18 -36.93
C VAL A 404 59.27 -9.51 -36.38
N VAL A 405 59.77 -9.94 -35.24
CA VAL A 405 61.20 -9.90 -34.89
C VAL A 405 61.57 -11.14 -34.10
N THR A 406 62.54 -11.90 -34.69
CA THR A 406 63.27 -13.05 -34.17
C THR A 406 64.19 -12.65 -33.01
N ALA A 407 64.21 -13.42 -31.91
CA ALA A 407 65.46 -13.67 -31.14
C ALA A 407 65.30 -14.83 -30.13
N THR A 408 66.29 -15.63 -30.08
CA THR A 408 66.71 -16.91 -29.50
C THR A 408 66.64 -17.01 -27.95
N PRO A 409 66.79 -18.23 -27.39
CA PRO A 409 66.35 -18.62 -26.08
C PRO A 409 67.39 -18.53 -24.97
N SER A 410 66.96 -18.33 -23.72
CA SER A 410 67.79 -18.68 -22.57
C SER A 410 67.03 -18.90 -21.28
N THR A 411 67.24 -20.08 -20.75
CA THR A 411 67.36 -20.60 -19.37
C THR A 411 66.07 -20.69 -18.48
N PRO A 412 65.88 -21.83 -17.77
CA PRO A 412 64.76 -22.17 -16.96
C PRO A 412 64.86 -21.59 -15.54
N VAL A 413 63.84 -21.01 -15.05
CA VAL A 413 63.66 -20.64 -13.62
C VAL A 413 62.75 -21.63 -12.92
N GLN A 414 63.19 -22.14 -11.77
CA GLN A 414 62.63 -23.13 -10.91
C GLN A 414 61.24 -22.72 -10.37
N PRO A 415 60.34 -23.68 -10.05
CA PRO A 415 59.05 -23.37 -9.47
C PRO A 415 59.13 -23.09 -7.96
N LEU A 416 58.55 -22.01 -7.54
CA LEU A 416 58.36 -21.65 -6.13
C LEU A 416 57.22 -22.46 -5.54
N ALA A 417 57.44 -22.98 -4.33
CA ALA A 417 56.61 -23.88 -3.59
C ALA A 417 55.19 -23.39 -3.37
N THR A 418 54.24 -24.25 -3.65
CA THR A 418 52.80 -24.18 -3.25
C THR A 418 52.67 -24.35 -1.75
N SER A 419 52.27 -23.30 -1.05
CA SER A 419 51.77 -23.43 0.33
C SER A 419 50.35 -23.92 0.33
N THR A 420 50.13 -25.14 0.79
CA THR A 420 48.83 -25.74 1.08
C THR A 420 48.19 -25.05 2.27
N LEU A 421 47.07 -24.32 2.02
CA LEU A 421 46.18 -23.84 3.06
C LEU A 421 45.14 -24.90 3.38
N THR A 422 45.23 -25.43 4.58
CA THR A 422 44.23 -26.33 5.19
C THR A 422 42.91 -25.58 5.44
N PRO A 423 41.74 -26.13 5.13
CA PRO A 423 40.47 -25.47 5.42
C PRO A 423 40.19 -25.45 6.94
N GLY A 424 40.08 -24.27 7.51
CA GLY A 424 39.75 -24.05 8.90
C GLY A 424 38.30 -24.37 9.20
N ALA A 425 38.06 -25.03 10.33
CA ALA A 425 36.78 -25.43 10.85
C ALA A 425 35.81 -24.26 11.11
N ALA A 426 34.51 -24.50 10.91
CA ALA A 426 33.43 -23.54 11.15
C ALA A 426 33.38 -23.06 12.61
N PRO A 427 33.11 -21.77 12.88
CA PRO A 427 33.02 -21.24 14.23
C PRO A 427 31.74 -21.68 14.94
N LYS A 428 31.86 -22.04 16.23
CA LYS A 428 30.75 -22.41 17.12
C LYS A 428 29.84 -21.22 17.42
N PRO A 429 28.52 -21.42 17.58
CA PRO A 429 27.58 -20.34 17.93
C PRO A 429 27.88 -19.79 19.33
N GLY A 430 28.09 -18.48 19.45
CA GLY A 430 28.22 -17.78 20.73
C GLY A 430 29.46 -16.91 20.93
N ALA A 431 30.37 -16.77 19.97
CA ALA A 431 31.58 -15.97 20.14
C ALA A 431 31.32 -14.49 19.75
N LYS A 432 31.65 -13.56 20.69
CA LYS A 432 31.60 -12.10 20.47
C LYS A 432 32.66 -11.67 19.46
N PRO A 433 32.39 -10.64 18.62
CA PRO A 433 33.34 -10.18 17.60
C PRO A 433 34.56 -9.49 18.22
N VAL A 434 35.76 -9.95 17.81
CA VAL A 434 37.04 -9.34 18.17
C VAL A 434 37.32 -8.18 17.22
N ARG A 435 37.53 -6.96 17.76
CA ARG A 435 37.97 -5.77 17.00
C ARG A 435 39.41 -5.94 16.50
N PRO A 436 39.70 -5.56 15.25
CA PRO A 436 41.12 -5.54 14.77
C PRO A 436 41.90 -4.42 15.45
N ARG A 437 43.06 -4.78 16.00
CA ARG A 437 44.02 -3.91 16.65
C ARG A 437 44.88 -3.26 15.52
N GLY A 438 44.77 -1.93 15.38
CA GLY A 438 45.55 -1.17 14.41
C GLY A 438 47.06 -1.20 14.76
N GLY A 439 47.86 -1.46 13.74
CA GLY A 439 49.31 -1.49 13.82
C GLY A 439 49.95 -0.11 13.98
N SER A 440 50.88 -0.04 14.89
CA SER A 440 51.76 1.10 15.16
C SER A 440 52.77 1.33 14.03
N ARG A 441 52.93 2.60 13.63
CA ARG A 441 54.19 3.08 13.01
C ARG A 441 54.68 4.28 13.81
N GLY A 442 55.87 4.15 14.33
CA GLY A 442 56.56 5.12 15.13
C GLY A 442 57.34 6.18 14.31
N GLY A 443 57.75 7.22 14.99
CA GLY A 443 58.75 8.19 14.54
C GLY A 443 58.45 9.61 15.02
N SER A 444 58.89 9.98 16.10
CA SER A 444 59.94 10.87 16.64
C SER A 444 59.67 12.37 16.59
N SER A 445 59.85 12.95 17.80
CA SER A 445 60.54 14.18 18.19
C SER A 445 59.80 15.52 18.15
N GLY A 446 59.79 16.21 19.33
CA GLY A 446 59.83 17.64 19.47
C GLY A 446 58.74 18.26 20.38
N GLY A 447 59.01 18.41 21.68
CA GLY A 447 58.27 19.32 22.56
C GLY A 447 58.87 20.75 22.45
N PRO A 448 58.56 21.70 23.37
CA PRO A 448 57.68 21.71 24.54
C PRO A 448 56.88 23.03 24.73
N ALA A 449 56.04 23.02 25.75
CA ALA A 449 55.75 24.14 26.70
C ALA A 449 54.58 25.12 26.47
N GLY A 450 53.78 25.24 27.50
CA GLY A 450 53.07 26.42 27.99
C GLY A 450 51.62 26.52 27.58
N GLY A 451 50.66 26.65 28.41
CA GLY A 451 50.44 27.13 29.72
C GLY A 451 49.02 27.54 29.90
N LYS A 452 48.42 27.11 30.97
CA LYS A 452 47.40 27.79 31.81
C LYS A 452 46.19 28.47 31.19
N GLY A 453 45.00 28.10 31.70
CA GLY A 453 43.93 29.06 31.93
C GLY A 453 42.51 28.55 31.85
N ARG A 454 41.97 28.03 32.96
CA ARG A 454 40.55 28.08 33.30
C ARG A 454 40.28 29.41 33.96
N PRO A 455 39.11 30.08 33.87
CA PRO A 455 38.03 29.81 34.80
C PRO A 455 36.59 29.99 34.27
N THR A 456 35.67 29.22 34.80
CA THR A 456 34.48 29.50 35.62
C THR A 456 33.72 30.83 35.43
N GLY A 457 32.40 30.73 35.35
CA GLY A 457 31.42 31.72 35.77
C GLY A 457 30.17 31.69 34.92
N LYS A 458 29.09 31.16 35.35
CA LYS A 458 27.98 31.53 36.23
C LYS A 458 26.94 32.47 35.59
N ARG A 459 25.71 31.93 35.49
CA ARG A 459 24.38 32.49 35.81
C ARG A 459 23.90 33.79 35.16
N GLY A 460 22.64 33.71 34.69
CA GLY A 460 21.64 34.73 35.05
C GLY A 460 20.71 35.17 33.93
N ARG A 461 19.54 34.77 34.04
CA ARG A 461 18.17 35.20 33.85
C ARG A 461 17.44 34.58 32.70
#